data_34cf5b6a8ed994c6db75d5577785e239
#
_entry.id   34cf5b6a8ed994c6db75d5577785e239
#
_cell.length_a   1.000
_cell.length_b   1.000
_cell.length_c   1.000
_cell.angle_alpha   90.00
_cell.angle_beta   90.00
_cell.angle_gamma   90.00
#
_symmetry.space_group_name_H-M   'P 1'
#
loop_
_entity.id
_entity.type
_entity.pdbx_description
1 polymer ?
#
loop_
_entity_poly.entity_id
_entity_poly.type
_entity_poly.pdbx_seq_one_letter_code
_entity_poly.pdbx_strand_id
1 'polypeptide(L)'
;SNYASQFKDKDGYNYWEFTTADYRGAAMDMSTDFWKENGDSIGVLNYALDKESIIAGVLAGQGEAAYSPIQRNPLGTDKEANIYSYDLDTFAKKMEELGWKKGDDGIYERNGQKFHFTIQVRDYEEERVDIANVMSDMLKQAGVEMEVKLVTKFDWDAGYNGFLAGYSTQFDPDMAYVNFVTDASGNNMHYS
;
A
#
# COMPACT_ATOMS: atom_id res chain seq x y z
N SER A 1 1.18 10.55 16.01
CA SER A 1 0.04 10.14 16.83
C SER A 1 -0.87 11.33 17.05
N ASN A 2 -2.17 11.14 16.94
CA ASN A 2 -3.21 12.17 17.09
C ASN A 2 -3.16 12.91 18.46
N TYR A 3 -2.46 12.35 19.43
CA TYR A 3 -2.29 12.96 20.75
C TYR A 3 -1.20 14.04 20.80
N ALA A 4 -0.18 13.96 19.97
CA ALA A 4 0.94 14.91 19.99
C ALA A 4 0.51 16.34 19.61
N SER A 5 -0.43 16.47 18.68
CA SER A 5 -0.97 17.78 18.25
C SER A 5 -1.66 18.55 19.39
N GLN A 6 -2.15 17.86 20.43
CA GLN A 6 -2.78 18.49 21.60
C GLN A 6 -1.80 19.29 22.46
N PHE A 7 -0.49 19.10 22.25
CA PHE A 7 0.56 19.81 22.98
C PHE A 7 1.23 20.92 22.13
N LYS A 8 0.84 21.08 20.87
CA LYS A 8 1.38 22.02 19.93
C LYS A 8 1.04 23.42 20.39
N ASP A 9 1.05 24.16 20.98
CA ASP A 9 0.71 25.51 21.44
C ASP A 9 0.27 25.55 22.92
N LYS A 10 0.60 24.51 23.68
CA LYS A 10 0.25 24.42 25.08
C LYS A 10 1.36 24.96 25.97
N ASP A 11 1.03 25.89 26.86
CA ASP A 11 1.99 26.49 27.80
C ASP A 11 2.73 25.41 28.62
N GLY A 12 4.04 25.55 28.73
CA GLY A 12 4.91 24.62 29.43
C GLY A 12 5.35 23.40 28.64
N TYR A 13 4.98 23.31 27.37
CA TYR A 13 5.40 22.24 26.47
C TYR A 13 6.15 22.78 25.27
N ASN A 14 7.20 22.06 24.84
CA ASN A 14 7.86 22.28 23.56
C ASN A 14 7.44 21.17 22.61
N TYR A 15 6.91 21.52 21.43
CA TYR A 15 6.51 20.60 20.40
C TYR A 15 7.52 20.61 19.25
N TRP A 16 8.00 19.44 18.89
CA TRP A 16 8.95 19.26 17.79
C TRP A 16 8.42 18.18 16.85
N GLU A 17 8.44 18.46 15.57
CA GLU A 17 7.97 17.56 14.52
C GLU A 17 9.14 17.18 13.62
N PHE A 18 9.31 15.87 13.39
CA PHE A 18 10.36 15.33 12.55
C PHE A 18 9.75 14.41 11.51
N THR A 19 10.18 14.54 10.26
CA THR A 19 9.85 13.58 9.24
C THR A 19 10.82 12.41 9.34
N THR A 20 10.27 11.19 9.39
CA THR A 20 11.05 9.95 9.36
C THR A 20 11.21 9.45 7.93
N ALA A 21 12.08 8.45 7.73
CA ALA A 21 12.19 7.72 6.48
C ALA A 21 11.32 6.45 6.49
N ASP A 22 10.36 6.36 7.40
CA ASP A 22 9.45 5.23 7.46
C ASP A 22 8.44 5.29 6.32
N TYR A 23 8.22 4.15 5.71
CA TYR A 23 7.30 3.93 4.61
C TYR A 23 6.19 2.97 5.04
N ARG A 24 4.96 3.26 4.65
CA ARG A 24 3.81 2.37 4.81
C ARG A 24 3.22 2.04 3.45
N GLY A 25 2.95 0.77 3.24
CA GLY A 25 2.38 0.32 1.98
C GLY A 25 1.86 -1.10 2.04
N ALA A 26 0.98 -1.40 1.08
CA ALA A 26 0.56 -2.76 0.82
C ALA A 26 1.59 -3.44 -0.08
N ALA A 27 2.08 -4.59 0.36
CA ALA A 27 2.96 -5.46 -0.40
C ALA A 27 2.18 -6.71 -0.84
N MET A 28 2.26 -7.06 -2.12
CA MET A 28 1.52 -8.18 -2.70
C MET A 28 2.40 -9.44 -2.77
N ASP A 29 1.86 -10.56 -2.35
CA ASP A 29 2.57 -11.85 -2.43
C ASP A 29 2.48 -12.43 -3.85
N MET A 30 3.56 -12.30 -4.59
CA MET A 30 3.68 -12.74 -5.98
C MET A 30 3.67 -14.26 -6.14
N SER A 31 3.77 -15.02 -5.06
CA SER A 31 3.67 -16.48 -5.08
C SER A 31 2.22 -17.00 -5.12
N THR A 32 1.23 -16.14 -4.84
CA THR A 32 -0.18 -16.51 -4.89
C THR A 32 -0.68 -16.67 -6.33
N ASP A 33 -1.59 -17.59 -6.56
CA ASP A 33 -2.11 -17.85 -7.91
C ASP A 33 -2.76 -16.61 -8.52
N PHE A 34 -3.45 -15.80 -7.70
CA PHE A 34 -4.04 -14.56 -8.17
C PHE A 34 -2.99 -13.61 -8.77
N TRP A 35 -1.88 -13.36 -8.07
CA TRP A 35 -0.86 -12.42 -8.56
C TRP A 35 0.07 -13.02 -9.61
N LYS A 36 0.27 -14.34 -9.65
CA LYS A 36 0.97 -14.98 -10.78
C LYS A 36 0.27 -14.70 -12.11
N GLU A 37 -1.06 -14.66 -12.10
CA GLU A 37 -1.86 -14.41 -13.31
C GLU A 37 -2.12 -12.92 -13.55
N ASN A 38 -2.17 -12.10 -12.49
CA ASN A 38 -2.69 -10.74 -12.52
C ASN A 38 -1.69 -9.67 -12.02
N GLY A 39 -0.42 -10.02 -11.85
CA GLY A 39 0.63 -9.12 -11.34
C GLY A 39 0.84 -7.87 -12.19
N ASP A 40 0.53 -7.92 -13.48
CA ASP A 40 0.53 -6.79 -14.41
C ASP A 40 -0.41 -5.64 -13.97
N SER A 41 -1.40 -5.96 -13.14
CA SER A 41 -2.42 -5.01 -12.70
C SER A 41 -2.06 -4.27 -11.39
N ILE A 42 -1.04 -4.72 -10.64
CA ILE A 42 -0.70 -4.13 -9.33
C ILE A 42 -0.39 -2.64 -9.45
N GLY A 43 0.44 -2.25 -10.42
CA GLY A 43 0.82 -0.85 -10.63
C GLY A 43 -0.38 0.05 -10.91
N VAL A 44 -1.40 -0.48 -11.60
CA VAL A 44 -2.60 0.26 -11.99
C VAL A 44 -3.45 0.62 -10.79
N LEU A 45 -3.47 -0.19 -9.73
CA LEU A 45 -4.23 0.08 -8.49
C LEU A 45 -3.88 1.44 -7.87
N ASN A 46 -2.65 1.92 -8.07
CA ASN A 46 -2.23 3.22 -7.54
C ASN A 46 -3.04 4.40 -8.10
N TYR A 47 -3.60 4.31 -9.32
CA TYR A 47 -4.45 5.35 -9.88
C TYR A 47 -5.83 5.43 -9.22
N ALA A 48 -6.26 4.36 -8.53
CA ALA A 48 -7.53 4.31 -7.80
C ALA A 48 -7.40 4.69 -6.32
N LEU A 49 -6.19 5.00 -5.85
CA LEU A 49 -5.90 5.34 -4.45
C LEU A 49 -5.56 6.82 -4.31
N ASP A 50 -6.45 7.58 -3.72
CA ASP A 50 -6.20 8.98 -3.34
C ASP A 50 -5.38 9.03 -2.04
N LYS A 51 -4.07 9.02 -2.20
CA LYS A 51 -3.11 9.01 -1.08
C LYS A 51 -3.20 10.27 -0.24
N GLU A 52 -3.47 11.42 -0.86
CA GLU A 52 -3.61 12.70 -0.15
C GLU A 52 -4.85 12.69 0.75
N SER A 53 -5.96 12.15 0.28
CA SER A 53 -7.16 11.98 1.10
C SER A 53 -6.94 10.99 2.26
N ILE A 54 -6.17 9.92 2.05
CA ILE A 54 -5.79 9.00 3.13
C ILE A 54 -4.95 9.73 4.18
N ILE A 55 -3.94 10.50 3.76
CA ILE A 55 -3.07 11.28 4.65
C ILE A 55 -3.88 12.30 5.44
N ALA A 56 -4.76 13.03 4.78
CA ALA A 56 -5.59 14.04 5.44
C ALA A 56 -6.59 13.42 6.44
N GLY A 57 -7.26 12.33 6.04
CA GLY A 57 -8.34 11.72 6.82
C GLY A 57 -7.85 10.81 7.93
N VAL A 58 -6.88 9.94 7.65
CA VAL A 58 -6.40 8.94 8.62
C VAL A 58 -5.23 9.47 9.44
N LEU A 59 -4.30 10.18 8.81
CA LEU A 59 -3.06 10.63 9.43
C LEU A 59 -3.11 12.08 9.93
N ALA A 60 -4.28 12.71 9.88
CA ALA A 60 -4.47 14.13 10.25
C ALA A 60 -3.47 15.07 9.55
N GLY A 61 -3.13 14.76 8.29
CA GLY A 61 -2.17 15.53 7.50
C GLY A 61 -0.69 15.25 7.82
N GLN A 62 -0.40 14.30 8.71
CA GLN A 62 0.97 13.96 9.10
C GLN A 62 1.52 12.86 8.19
N GLY A 63 2.23 13.25 7.15
CA GLY A 63 2.84 12.33 6.20
C GLY A 63 2.94 12.93 4.81
N GLU A 64 3.56 12.19 3.92
CA GLU A 64 3.70 12.51 2.51
C GLU A 64 3.35 11.28 1.68
N ALA A 65 2.79 11.47 0.48
CA ALA A 65 2.51 10.37 -0.43
C ALA A 65 3.80 9.66 -0.86
N ALA A 66 3.86 8.35 -0.68
CA ALA A 66 5.00 7.54 -1.07
C ALA A 66 4.80 6.92 -2.45
N TYR A 67 5.86 6.89 -3.25
CA TYR A 67 5.87 6.31 -4.60
C TYR A 67 7.00 5.29 -4.78
N SER A 68 7.79 5.07 -3.75
CA SER A 68 8.88 4.09 -3.71
C SER A 68 8.99 3.54 -2.29
N PRO A 69 9.39 2.28 -2.10
CA PRO A 69 9.69 1.73 -0.79
C PRO A 69 10.96 2.33 -0.17
N ILE A 70 11.80 2.98 -0.97
CA ILE A 70 13.03 3.63 -0.54
C ILE A 70 12.76 5.12 -0.45
N GLN A 71 12.59 5.63 0.76
CA GLN A 71 12.29 7.04 1.02
C GLN A 71 13.54 7.79 1.48
N ARG A 72 13.69 9.05 1.03
CA ARG A 72 14.75 9.97 1.48
C ARG A 72 16.15 9.37 1.41
N ASN A 73 16.40 8.62 0.37
CA ASN A 73 17.67 7.97 0.12
C ASN A 73 18.74 9.02 -0.23
N PRO A 74 19.93 8.98 0.40
CA PRO A 74 21.04 9.89 0.07
C PRO A 74 21.53 9.75 -1.38
N LEU A 75 21.26 8.62 -2.03
CA LEU A 75 21.55 8.41 -3.45
C LEU A 75 20.49 9.01 -4.40
N GLY A 76 19.37 9.49 -3.87
CA GLY A 76 18.30 10.14 -4.63
C GLY A 76 17.49 9.21 -5.54
N THR A 77 17.53 7.90 -5.32
CA THR A 77 16.79 6.91 -6.13
C THR A 77 15.28 7.01 -5.98
N ASP A 78 14.79 7.59 -4.89
CA ASP A 78 13.38 7.92 -4.69
C ASP A 78 12.84 8.91 -5.72
N LYS A 79 13.71 9.72 -6.34
CA LYS A 79 13.35 10.68 -7.40
C LYS A 79 13.07 10.03 -8.74
N GLU A 80 13.48 8.79 -8.92
CA GLU A 80 13.27 7.99 -10.14
C GLU A 80 11.99 7.15 -10.06
N ALA A 81 11.27 7.20 -8.95
CA ALA A 81 10.04 6.46 -8.78
C ALA A 81 8.94 6.94 -9.73
N ASN A 82 8.14 6.00 -10.23
CA ASN A 82 6.94 6.33 -10.98
C ASN A 82 5.93 7.03 -10.07
N ILE A 83 5.49 8.22 -10.47
CA ILE A 83 4.44 8.95 -9.77
C ILE A 83 3.09 8.57 -10.36
N TYR A 84 2.26 7.91 -9.56
CA TYR A 84 0.89 7.57 -9.90
C TYR A 84 -0.05 8.58 -9.22
N SER A 85 -0.48 9.59 -9.97
CA SER A 85 -1.49 10.52 -9.49
C SER A 85 -2.86 9.83 -9.46
N TYR A 86 -3.67 10.11 -8.44
CA TYR A 86 -5.05 9.63 -8.37
C TYR A 86 -5.83 10.07 -9.59
N ASP A 87 -6.33 9.13 -10.38
CA ASP A 87 -7.05 9.37 -11.64
C ASP A 87 -7.86 8.14 -12.03
N LEU A 88 -9.15 8.18 -11.75
CA LEU A 88 -10.05 7.06 -12.02
C LEU A 88 -10.30 6.83 -13.52
N ASP A 89 -10.18 7.86 -14.36
CA ASP A 89 -10.32 7.69 -15.80
C ASP A 89 -9.11 6.95 -16.37
N THR A 90 -7.91 7.33 -15.94
CA THR A 90 -6.68 6.60 -16.28
C THR A 90 -6.71 5.17 -15.72
N PHE A 91 -7.19 4.98 -14.49
CA PHE A 91 -7.40 3.65 -13.91
C PHE A 91 -8.27 2.78 -14.80
N ALA A 92 -9.48 3.25 -15.14
CA ALA A 92 -10.43 2.50 -15.94
C ALA A 92 -9.86 2.13 -17.31
N LYS A 93 -9.24 3.09 -18.00
CA LYS A 93 -8.60 2.88 -19.30
C LYS A 93 -7.52 1.79 -19.22
N LYS A 94 -6.65 1.85 -18.22
CA LYS A 94 -5.57 0.85 -18.04
C LYS A 94 -6.10 -0.53 -17.68
N MET A 95 -7.18 -0.61 -16.90
CA MET A 95 -7.85 -1.88 -16.61
C MET A 95 -8.38 -2.52 -17.90
N GLU A 96 -9.02 -1.74 -18.78
CA GLU A 96 -9.49 -2.22 -20.07
C GLU A 96 -8.33 -2.65 -21.00
N GLU A 97 -7.24 -1.89 -21.03
CA GLU A 97 -6.02 -2.23 -21.79
C GLU A 97 -5.42 -3.57 -21.35
N LEU A 98 -5.52 -3.90 -20.05
CA LEU A 98 -5.10 -5.19 -19.48
C LEU A 98 -6.14 -6.31 -19.66
N GLY A 99 -7.26 -6.02 -20.30
CA GLY A 99 -8.31 -7.00 -20.60
C GLY A 99 -9.34 -7.21 -19.48
N TRP A 100 -9.32 -6.37 -18.45
CA TRP A 100 -10.35 -6.37 -17.42
C TRP A 100 -11.64 -5.72 -17.92
N LYS A 101 -12.79 -6.28 -17.54
CA LYS A 101 -14.11 -5.73 -17.87
C LYS A 101 -14.96 -5.68 -16.62
N LYS A 102 -15.76 -4.63 -16.46
CA LYS A 102 -16.72 -4.56 -15.34
C LYS A 102 -17.84 -5.57 -15.54
N GLY A 103 -18.06 -6.41 -14.53
CA GLY A 103 -19.20 -7.29 -14.43
C GLY A 103 -20.49 -6.53 -14.06
N ASP A 104 -21.61 -7.25 -13.99
CA ASP A 104 -22.92 -6.68 -13.65
C ASP A 104 -22.99 -6.10 -12.23
N ASP A 105 -22.15 -6.57 -11.32
CA ASP A 105 -22.00 -6.05 -9.96
C ASP A 105 -21.02 -4.87 -9.86
N GLY A 106 -20.44 -4.43 -10.99
CA GLY A 106 -19.51 -3.34 -11.07
C GLY A 106 -18.06 -3.69 -10.73
N ILE A 107 -17.78 -4.96 -10.37
CA ILE A 107 -16.42 -5.44 -10.11
C ILE A 107 -15.76 -5.89 -11.42
N TYR A 108 -14.49 -5.58 -11.58
CA TYR A 108 -13.72 -6.02 -12.75
C TYR A 108 -13.54 -7.54 -12.76
N GLU A 109 -13.66 -8.10 -13.94
CA GLU A 109 -13.44 -9.52 -14.21
C GLU A 109 -12.52 -9.71 -15.42
N ARG A 110 -11.62 -10.71 -15.33
CA ARG A 110 -10.74 -11.14 -16.41
C ARG A 110 -10.65 -12.66 -16.41
N ASN A 111 -10.85 -13.27 -17.56
CA ASN A 111 -10.82 -14.75 -17.74
C ASN A 111 -11.76 -15.51 -16.79
N GLY A 112 -12.91 -14.93 -16.44
CA GLY A 112 -13.87 -15.54 -15.52
C GLY A 112 -13.51 -15.38 -14.02
N GLN A 113 -12.45 -14.65 -13.70
CA GLN A 113 -12.02 -14.37 -12.34
C GLN A 113 -12.30 -12.90 -11.99
N LYS A 114 -12.96 -12.65 -10.86
CA LYS A 114 -13.16 -11.32 -10.31
C LYS A 114 -11.85 -10.75 -9.79
N PHE A 115 -11.71 -9.44 -9.88
CA PHE A 115 -10.61 -8.74 -9.24
C PHE A 115 -10.88 -8.65 -7.73
N HIS A 116 -10.59 -9.74 -7.06
CA HIS A 116 -10.74 -9.91 -5.63
C HIS A 116 -9.44 -10.45 -5.04
N PHE A 117 -8.93 -9.79 -4.01
CA PHE A 117 -7.74 -10.23 -3.28
C PHE A 117 -7.84 -9.84 -1.81
N THR A 118 -7.13 -10.58 -0.97
CA THR A 118 -7.13 -10.40 0.48
C THR A 118 -5.76 -9.95 0.95
N ILE A 119 -5.71 -8.88 1.74
CA ILE A 119 -4.50 -8.47 2.45
C ILE A 119 -4.67 -8.64 3.96
N GLN A 120 -3.61 -9.04 4.65
CA GLN A 120 -3.59 -9.11 6.10
C GLN A 120 -3.03 -7.84 6.72
N VAL A 121 -3.62 -7.44 7.84
CA VAL A 121 -3.21 -6.28 8.64
C VAL A 121 -3.22 -6.67 10.10
N ARG A 122 -2.23 -6.24 10.87
CA ARG A 122 -2.20 -6.52 12.31
C ARG A 122 -3.29 -5.73 13.04
N ASP A 123 -4.10 -6.43 13.80
CA ASP A 123 -5.30 -5.91 14.48
C ASP A 123 -5.01 -4.84 15.54
N TYR A 124 -3.82 -4.84 16.13
CA TYR A 124 -3.39 -3.86 17.14
C TYR A 124 -2.72 -2.60 16.55
N GLU A 125 -2.54 -2.54 15.24
CA GLU A 125 -1.96 -1.39 14.53
C GLU A 125 -3.09 -0.51 13.96
N GLU A 126 -3.89 0.12 14.83
CA GLU A 126 -5.13 0.84 14.50
C GLU A 126 -5.00 1.74 13.27
N GLU A 127 -3.94 2.54 13.19
CA GLU A 127 -3.70 3.45 12.08
C GLU A 127 -3.53 2.72 10.74
N ARG A 128 -2.90 1.54 10.73
CA ARG A 128 -2.77 0.71 9.52
C ARG A 128 -4.08 0.02 9.15
N VAL A 129 -4.86 -0.36 10.14
CA VAL A 129 -6.22 -0.89 9.94
C VAL A 129 -7.09 0.16 9.26
N ASP A 130 -7.06 1.40 9.73
CA ASP A 130 -7.81 2.51 9.16
C ASP A 130 -7.36 2.82 7.71
N ILE A 131 -6.06 2.85 7.46
CA ILE A 131 -5.51 3.01 6.10
C ILE A 131 -6.03 1.89 5.18
N ALA A 132 -5.95 0.63 5.61
CA ALA A 132 -6.37 -0.51 4.80
C ALA A 132 -7.88 -0.48 4.50
N ASN A 133 -8.70 -0.08 5.46
CA ASN A 133 -10.15 0.04 5.27
C ASN A 133 -10.48 1.14 4.26
N VAL A 134 -9.84 2.31 4.36
CA VAL A 134 -10.03 3.40 3.39
C VAL A 134 -9.55 2.99 1.99
N MET A 135 -8.42 2.30 1.89
CA MET A 135 -7.96 1.73 0.61
C MET A 135 -8.98 0.74 0.02
N SER A 136 -9.53 -0.15 0.86
CA SER A 136 -10.57 -1.11 0.44
C SER A 136 -11.80 -0.40 -0.12
N ASP A 137 -12.28 0.64 0.56
CA ASP A 137 -13.43 1.42 0.12
C ASP A 137 -13.17 2.16 -1.21
N MET A 138 -12.00 2.78 -1.36
CA MET A 138 -11.60 3.45 -2.61
C MET A 138 -11.53 2.46 -3.78
N LEU A 139 -10.88 1.32 -3.57
CA LEU A 139 -10.75 0.28 -4.59
C LEU A 139 -12.11 -0.31 -4.96
N LYS A 140 -13.00 -0.52 -3.99
CA LYS A 140 -14.35 -1.00 -4.25
C LYS A 140 -15.17 -0.02 -5.11
N GLN A 141 -15.07 1.27 -4.84
CA GLN A 141 -15.70 2.30 -5.68
C GLN A 141 -15.15 2.30 -7.11
N ALA A 142 -13.88 1.98 -7.28
CA ALA A 142 -13.25 1.82 -8.58
C ALA A 142 -13.63 0.51 -9.30
N GLY A 143 -14.13 -0.49 -8.58
CA GLY A 143 -14.53 -1.80 -9.10
C GLY A 143 -13.54 -2.94 -8.80
N VAL A 144 -12.78 -2.82 -7.72
CA VAL A 144 -11.83 -3.84 -7.24
C VAL A 144 -12.16 -4.20 -5.80
N GLU A 145 -12.27 -5.47 -5.48
CA GLU A 145 -12.50 -5.95 -4.12
C GLU A 145 -11.18 -6.28 -3.43
N MET A 146 -10.78 -5.45 -2.48
CA MET A 146 -9.69 -5.72 -1.56
C MET A 146 -10.26 -6.07 -0.18
N GLU A 147 -10.20 -7.34 0.21
CA GLU A 147 -10.61 -7.78 1.55
C GLU A 147 -9.49 -7.50 2.56
N VAL A 148 -9.86 -6.90 3.69
CA VAL A 148 -8.94 -6.64 4.81
C VAL A 148 -9.10 -7.73 5.86
N LYS A 149 -8.06 -8.55 6.05
CA LYS A 149 -8.02 -9.58 7.07
C LYS A 149 -7.24 -9.12 8.28
N LEU A 150 -7.92 -8.96 9.41
CA LEU A 150 -7.26 -8.63 10.67
C LEU A 150 -6.62 -9.89 11.27
N VAL A 151 -5.35 -9.78 11.63
CA VAL A 151 -4.55 -10.86 12.20
C VAL A 151 -3.71 -10.33 13.37
N THR A 152 -3.51 -11.14 14.39
CA THR A 152 -2.59 -10.79 15.49
C THR A 152 -1.13 -10.91 15.04
N LYS A 153 -0.84 -11.84 14.12
CA LYS A 153 0.47 -12.08 13.54
C LYS A 153 0.29 -12.42 12.06
N PHE A 154 1.18 -11.92 11.20
CA PHE A 154 1.18 -12.31 9.80
C PHE A 154 1.35 -13.82 9.65
N ASP A 155 0.52 -14.41 8.82
CA ASP A 155 0.54 -15.82 8.46
C ASP A 155 0.91 -15.93 6.98
N TRP A 156 2.16 -16.33 6.73
CA TRP A 156 2.71 -16.42 5.38
C TRP A 156 2.24 -17.66 4.62
N ASP A 157 1.71 -18.65 5.34
CA ASP A 157 1.23 -19.92 4.77
C ASP A 157 -0.28 -19.92 4.51
N ALA A 158 -1.01 -18.89 4.95
CA ALA A 158 -2.46 -18.82 4.85
C ALA A 158 -2.98 -18.52 3.43
N GLY A 159 -2.10 -18.24 2.46
CA GLY A 159 -2.48 -17.94 1.09
C GLY A 159 -3.12 -16.57 0.88
N TYR A 160 -2.95 -15.63 1.82
CA TYR A 160 -3.36 -14.23 1.61
C TYR A 160 -2.53 -13.59 0.51
N ASN A 161 -3.17 -12.72 -0.27
CA ASN A 161 -2.55 -12.13 -1.45
C ASN A 161 -1.55 -11.02 -1.14
N GLY A 162 -1.46 -10.58 0.11
CA GLY A 162 -0.54 -9.54 0.53
C GLY A 162 -0.72 -9.12 1.97
N PHE A 163 -0.02 -8.06 2.36
CA PHE A 163 -0.13 -7.46 3.69
C PHE A 163 0.12 -5.96 3.66
N LEU A 164 -0.43 -5.24 4.61
CA LEU A 164 -0.08 -3.85 4.86
C LEU A 164 0.91 -3.78 6.02
N ALA A 165 2.07 -3.21 5.77
CA ALA A 165 3.10 -3.05 6.78
C ALA A 165 3.80 -1.69 6.70
N GLY A 166 4.70 -1.45 7.64
CA GLY A 166 5.65 -0.35 7.61
C GLY A 166 7.07 -0.88 7.48
N TYR A 167 7.85 -0.16 6.72
CA TYR A 167 9.27 -0.41 6.55
C TYR A 167 10.04 0.86 6.94
N SER A 168 11.11 0.71 7.68
CA SER A 168 12.06 1.80 7.93
C SER A 168 13.13 1.78 6.85
N THR A 169 13.23 2.88 6.10
CA THR A 169 14.33 3.05 5.16
C THR A 169 15.60 3.35 5.96
N GLN A 170 16.56 2.45 5.87
CA GLN A 170 17.88 2.62 6.47
C GLN A 170 18.69 3.66 5.68
N PHE A 171 19.69 4.25 6.33
CA PHE A 171 20.65 5.13 5.64
C PHE A 171 21.39 4.39 4.51
N ASP A 172 21.70 3.11 4.73
CA ASP A 172 22.29 2.23 3.75
C ASP A 172 21.20 1.60 2.86
N PRO A 173 21.17 1.88 1.55
CA PRO A 173 20.17 1.34 0.63
C PRO A 173 20.24 -0.18 0.46
N ASP A 174 21.36 -0.82 0.83
CA ASP A 174 21.50 -2.28 0.75
C ASP A 174 20.47 -3.01 1.64
N MET A 175 19.88 -2.34 2.62
CA MET A 175 18.78 -2.92 3.40
C MET A 175 17.53 -3.21 2.57
N ALA A 176 17.35 -2.53 1.42
CA ALA A 176 16.28 -2.85 0.48
C ALA A 176 16.50 -4.24 -0.18
N TYR A 177 17.75 -4.66 -0.32
CA TYR A 177 18.12 -5.98 -0.85
C TYR A 177 17.40 -7.11 -0.11
N VAL A 178 17.34 -7.04 1.22
CA VAL A 178 16.72 -8.08 2.07
C VAL A 178 15.24 -8.30 1.73
N ASN A 179 14.54 -7.26 1.26
CA ASN A 179 13.11 -7.32 0.99
C ASN A 179 12.75 -7.67 -0.46
N PHE A 180 13.67 -7.47 -1.42
CA PHE A 180 13.32 -7.51 -2.83
C PHE A 180 14.14 -8.49 -3.68
N VAL A 181 15.24 -9.03 -3.15
CA VAL A 181 16.06 -9.96 -3.91
C VAL A 181 15.63 -11.40 -3.69
N THR A 182 15.65 -12.21 -4.74
CA THR A 182 15.38 -13.64 -4.71
C THR A 182 16.18 -14.31 -3.58
N ASP A 183 15.56 -15.21 -2.84
CA ASP A 183 16.15 -15.95 -1.73
C ASP A 183 16.61 -15.10 -0.53
N ALA A 184 16.37 -13.80 -0.53
CA ALA A 184 16.62 -12.98 0.64
C ALA A 184 15.63 -13.28 1.77
N SER A 185 16.11 -13.32 3.01
CA SER A 185 15.32 -13.76 4.18
C SER A 185 14.12 -12.89 4.51
N GLY A 186 14.09 -11.65 4.01
CA GLY A 186 12.98 -10.71 4.19
C GLY A 186 12.04 -10.61 2.98
N ASN A 187 12.33 -11.32 1.88
CA ASN A 187 11.49 -11.32 0.68
C ASN A 187 10.29 -12.26 0.82
N ASN A 188 9.44 -11.99 1.81
CA ASN A 188 8.22 -12.78 2.07
C ASN A 188 7.14 -12.59 0.99
N MET A 189 7.35 -11.67 0.06
CA MET A 189 6.40 -11.33 -1.02
C MET A 189 6.81 -11.89 -2.38
N HIS A 190 7.91 -12.60 -2.44
CA HIS A 190 8.36 -13.33 -3.63
C HIS A 190 8.45 -12.43 -4.88
N TYR A 191 9.04 -11.24 -4.75
CA TYR A 191 9.14 -10.25 -5.83
C TYR A 191 10.09 -10.63 -6.97
N SER A 192 10.88 -11.66 -6.83
CA SER A 192 11.84 -12.07 -7.86
C SER A 192 12.06 -13.59 -7.85
#